data_ad36ae8414e2c70cf03a1192c12f6717
#
_entry.id   ad36ae8414e2c70cf03a1192c12f6717
#
_cell.length_a   1.000
_cell.length_b   1.000
_cell.length_c   1.000
_cell.angle_alpha   90.00
_cell.angle_beta   90.00
_cell.angle_gamma   90.00
#
_symmetry.space_group_name_H-M   'P 1'
#
loop_
_entity.id
_entity.type
_entity.pdbx_description
1 polymer ?
#
loop_
_entity_poly.entity_id
_entity_poly.type
_entity_poly.pdbx_seq_one_letter_code
_entity_poly.pdbx_strand_id
1 'polypeptide(L)'
;MTSLVIILCLLIFHSSAFSDSTSNLVADKHKDNEWVVSYITKNSIHASVNGQVTHGDGLHVRFVKGKCDVGNLLTFVYSYSKNPDLVNFKNKYVTTKFMGKKVIVKVLFTSPFLMGHRSTVDLGWMPKEDLKKYLTKDNVISMTYLDSEETKVTQYFDITHNNWVNVGLGNALEKASSMCKKL
;
A
#
# COMPACT_ATOMS: atom_id res chain seq x y z
N MET A 1 -74.30 -15.00 8.10
CA MET A 1 -73.27 -15.85 7.50
C MET A 1 -72.42 -14.95 6.60
N THR A 2 -71.34 -14.42 7.12
CA THR A 2 -70.42 -13.50 6.44
C THR A 2 -69.11 -14.17 6.21
N SER A 3 -68.82 -14.51 4.93
CA SER A 3 -67.60 -15.17 4.49
C SER A 3 -66.44 -14.16 4.49
N LEU A 4 -65.41 -14.44 5.29
CA LEU A 4 -64.19 -13.69 5.38
C LEU A 4 -63.22 -14.23 4.32
N VAL A 5 -62.91 -13.43 3.26
CA VAL A 5 -61.93 -13.77 2.24
C VAL A 5 -60.57 -13.22 2.74
N ILE A 6 -59.69 -14.14 3.10
CA ILE A 6 -58.30 -13.82 3.44
C ILE A 6 -57.47 -13.78 2.14
N ILE A 7 -57.08 -12.56 1.74
CA ILE A 7 -56.14 -12.33 0.64
C ILE A 7 -54.73 -12.49 1.20
N LEU A 8 -54.04 -13.58 0.84
CA LEU A 8 -52.68 -13.88 1.17
C LEU A 8 -51.76 -13.15 0.14
N CYS A 9 -51.24 -11.97 0.52
CA CYS A 9 -50.24 -11.27 -0.29
C CYS A 9 -48.89 -12.01 -0.17
N LEU A 10 -48.54 -12.79 -1.20
CA LEU A 10 -47.21 -13.35 -1.38
C LEU A 10 -46.24 -12.21 -1.79
N LEU A 11 -45.48 -11.69 -0.83
CA LEU A 11 -44.34 -10.81 -1.09
C LEU A 11 -43.19 -11.68 -1.68
N ILE A 12 -43.06 -11.63 -2.98
CA ILE A 12 -41.89 -12.19 -3.68
C ILE A 12 -40.72 -11.25 -3.45
N PHE A 13 -39.88 -11.58 -2.47
CA PHE A 13 -38.57 -10.95 -2.33
C PHE A 13 -37.70 -11.37 -3.51
N HIS A 14 -37.53 -10.47 -4.48
CA HIS A 14 -36.48 -10.60 -5.48
C HIS A 14 -35.15 -10.31 -4.79
N SER A 15 -34.47 -11.35 -4.37
CA SER A 15 -33.06 -11.27 -3.98
C SER A 15 -32.27 -10.97 -5.25
N SER A 16 -31.94 -9.70 -5.46
CA SER A 16 -30.93 -9.29 -6.43
C SER A 16 -29.63 -9.89 -5.95
N ALA A 17 -29.20 -11.01 -6.55
CA ALA A 17 -27.88 -11.53 -6.38
C ALA A 17 -26.91 -10.46 -6.90
N PHE A 18 -26.28 -9.73 -6.00
CA PHE A 18 -25.12 -8.92 -6.28
C PHE A 18 -24.04 -9.92 -6.69
N SER A 19 -23.84 -10.06 -7.99
CA SER A 19 -22.68 -10.77 -8.53
C SER A 19 -21.46 -9.97 -8.15
N ASP A 20 -20.88 -10.34 -7.00
CA ASP A 20 -19.56 -9.87 -6.59
C ASP A 20 -18.57 -10.47 -7.59
N SER A 21 -18.23 -9.67 -8.62
CA SER A 21 -17.13 -9.98 -9.50
C SER A 21 -15.83 -9.81 -8.69
N THR A 22 -15.56 -10.79 -7.83
CA THR A 22 -14.23 -11.02 -7.28
C THR A 22 -13.33 -11.28 -8.49
N SER A 23 -12.74 -10.19 -9.00
CA SER A 23 -11.59 -10.29 -9.87
C SER A 23 -10.59 -11.18 -9.15
N ASN A 24 -10.30 -12.36 -9.74
CA ASN A 24 -9.19 -13.21 -9.35
C ASN A 24 -7.91 -12.39 -9.52
N LEU A 25 -7.61 -11.57 -8.53
CA LEU A 25 -6.30 -10.98 -8.32
C LEU A 25 -5.40 -12.17 -7.99
N VAL A 26 -4.75 -12.71 -9.01
CA VAL A 26 -3.69 -13.69 -8.85
C VAL A 26 -2.61 -12.98 -8.03
N ALA A 27 -2.70 -13.12 -6.72
CA ALA A 27 -1.60 -12.81 -5.84
C ALA A 27 -0.52 -13.85 -6.17
N ASP A 28 0.42 -13.49 -7.02
CA ASP A 28 1.65 -14.25 -7.15
C ASP A 28 2.21 -14.42 -5.73
N LYS A 29 2.44 -15.66 -5.32
CA LYS A 29 3.01 -15.96 -4.01
C LYS A 29 4.34 -15.22 -3.92
N HIS A 30 4.39 -14.20 -3.05
CA HIS A 30 5.61 -13.51 -2.73
C HIS A 30 6.64 -14.53 -2.24
N LYS A 31 7.69 -14.76 -3.03
CA LYS A 31 8.93 -15.25 -2.45
C LYS A 31 9.54 -14.09 -1.67
N ASP A 32 9.96 -14.36 -0.44
CA ASP A 32 10.63 -13.36 0.37
C ASP A 32 11.78 -12.74 -0.44
N ASN A 33 11.83 -11.40 -0.46
CA ASN A 33 12.84 -10.61 -1.16
C ASN A 33 12.73 -10.53 -2.71
N GLU A 34 11.59 -10.85 -3.32
CA GLU A 34 11.38 -10.62 -4.76
C GLU A 34 10.40 -9.46 -5.02
N TRP A 35 10.68 -8.66 -6.04
CA TRP A 35 9.76 -7.65 -6.54
C TRP A 35 8.61 -8.31 -7.30
N VAL A 36 7.39 -8.01 -6.89
CA VAL A 36 6.16 -8.51 -7.51
C VAL A 36 5.42 -7.36 -8.18
N VAL A 37 4.84 -7.62 -9.36
CA VAL A 37 4.02 -6.65 -10.08
C VAL A 37 2.59 -7.15 -10.13
N SER A 38 1.66 -6.34 -9.62
CA SER A 38 0.25 -6.70 -9.51
C SER A 38 -0.70 -5.55 -9.86
N TYR A 39 -1.90 -5.90 -10.32
CA TYR A 39 -3.03 -4.99 -10.37
C TYR A 39 -3.54 -4.76 -8.95
N ILE A 40 -3.70 -3.50 -8.53
CA ILE A 40 -4.30 -3.17 -7.23
C ILE A 40 -5.72 -2.65 -7.42
N THR A 41 -5.94 -1.88 -8.47
CA THR A 41 -7.27 -1.45 -8.90
C THR A 41 -7.35 -1.51 -10.43
N LYS A 42 -8.54 -1.33 -10.98
CA LYS A 42 -8.73 -1.18 -12.45
C LYS A 42 -7.92 -0.03 -13.07
N ASN A 43 -7.38 0.88 -12.26
CA ASN A 43 -6.66 2.07 -12.70
C ASN A 43 -5.22 2.14 -12.16
N SER A 44 -4.71 1.13 -11.46
CA SER A 44 -3.36 1.17 -10.89
C SER A 44 -2.66 -0.18 -10.82
N ILE A 45 -1.37 -0.13 -11.11
CA ILE A 45 -0.41 -1.24 -11.03
C ILE A 45 0.62 -0.89 -9.97
N HIS A 46 1.00 -1.86 -9.15
CA HIS A 46 2.10 -1.72 -8.21
C HIS A 46 3.24 -2.68 -8.54
N ALA A 47 4.46 -2.17 -8.50
CA ALA A 47 5.66 -2.97 -8.26
C ALA A 47 5.95 -2.91 -6.76
N SER A 48 6.10 -4.02 -6.09
CA SER A 48 6.22 -4.07 -4.63
C SER A 48 7.18 -5.15 -4.14
N VAL A 49 7.76 -4.91 -2.96
CA VAL A 49 8.63 -5.85 -2.27
C VAL A 49 8.38 -5.76 -0.76
N ASN A 50 8.47 -6.90 -0.08
CA ASN A 50 8.32 -6.99 1.38
C ASN A 50 9.56 -6.45 2.11
N GLY A 51 9.33 -5.90 3.31
CA GLY A 51 10.39 -5.46 4.19
C GLY A 51 11.19 -6.62 4.78
N GLN A 52 12.48 -6.38 5.04
CA GLN A 52 13.38 -7.39 5.60
C GLN A 52 13.41 -7.38 7.14
N VAL A 53 12.96 -6.31 7.77
CA VAL A 53 13.01 -6.14 9.24
C VAL A 53 11.66 -6.46 9.89
N THR A 54 10.57 -5.95 9.29
CA THR A 54 9.23 -6.15 9.84
C THR A 54 8.35 -6.85 8.82
N HIS A 55 7.79 -7.98 9.22
CA HIS A 55 6.78 -8.67 8.41
C HIS A 55 5.51 -7.80 8.30
N GLY A 56 5.01 -7.60 7.09
CA GLY A 56 3.86 -6.73 6.81
C GLY A 56 4.22 -5.32 6.35
N ASP A 57 5.48 -4.90 6.49
CA ASP A 57 5.99 -3.72 5.81
C ASP A 57 6.21 -4.01 4.32
N GLY A 58 6.04 -2.96 3.50
CA GLY A 58 6.25 -3.06 2.07
C GLY A 58 6.73 -1.76 1.45
N LEU A 59 7.55 -1.88 0.42
CA LEU A 59 7.89 -0.78 -0.47
C LEU A 59 7.15 -0.97 -1.79
N HIS A 60 6.45 0.05 -2.24
CA HIS A 60 5.62 0.00 -3.42
C HIS A 60 5.91 1.17 -4.35
N VAL A 61 6.01 0.89 -5.63
CA VAL A 61 5.98 1.91 -6.69
C VAL A 61 4.65 1.76 -7.43
N ARG A 62 3.77 2.74 -7.27
CA ARG A 62 2.45 2.76 -7.88
C ARG A 62 2.47 3.52 -9.19
N PHE A 63 2.02 2.89 -10.27
CA PHE A 63 1.71 3.52 -11.56
C PHE A 63 0.20 3.63 -11.71
N VAL A 64 -0.28 4.76 -12.23
CA VAL A 64 -1.71 5.04 -12.40
C VAL A 64 -1.99 5.28 -13.87
N LYS A 65 -3.12 4.80 -14.37
CA LYS A 65 -3.61 5.02 -15.74
C LYS A 65 -3.43 6.48 -16.17
N GLY A 66 -2.83 6.69 -17.32
CA GLY A 66 -2.51 8.03 -17.84
C GLY A 66 -1.22 8.65 -17.27
N LYS A 67 -0.53 8.01 -16.32
CA LYS A 67 0.75 8.45 -15.73
C LYS A 67 1.75 7.30 -15.60
N CYS A 68 1.86 6.48 -16.64
CA CYS A 68 2.60 5.22 -16.56
C CYS A 68 4.12 5.35 -16.61
N ASP A 69 4.65 6.53 -16.91
CA ASP A 69 6.10 6.81 -16.89
C ASP A 69 6.55 7.56 -15.62
N VAL A 70 5.61 7.79 -14.69
CA VAL A 70 5.85 8.42 -13.38
C VAL A 70 5.32 7.49 -12.29
N GLY A 71 6.17 7.09 -11.35
CA GLY A 71 5.81 6.24 -10.23
C GLY A 71 5.59 7.04 -8.96
N ASN A 72 4.59 6.66 -8.17
CA ASN A 72 4.41 7.14 -6.80
C ASN A 72 5.05 6.15 -5.84
N LEU A 73 6.05 6.60 -5.10
CA LEU A 73 6.74 5.77 -4.12
C LEU A 73 5.99 5.80 -2.79
N LEU A 74 5.60 4.62 -2.33
CA LEU A 74 4.84 4.42 -1.10
C LEU A 74 5.55 3.41 -0.21
N THR A 75 5.48 3.59 1.11
CA THR A 75 5.79 2.53 2.06
C THR A 75 4.56 2.16 2.88
N PHE A 76 4.42 0.86 3.14
CA PHE A 76 3.51 0.34 4.14
C PHE A 76 4.31 0.02 5.38
N VAL A 77 3.88 0.56 6.52
CA VAL A 77 4.55 0.39 7.81
C VAL A 77 3.58 -0.28 8.76
N TYR A 78 3.97 -1.42 9.27
CA TYR A 78 3.18 -2.17 10.23
C TYR A 78 3.60 -1.83 11.65
N SER A 79 2.62 -1.58 12.52
CA SER A 79 2.81 -1.47 13.96
C SER A 79 2.01 -2.56 14.67
N TYR A 80 2.68 -3.33 15.52
CA TYR A 80 2.04 -4.34 16.37
C TYR A 80 1.28 -3.69 17.53
N SER A 81 1.67 -2.46 17.89
CA SER A 81 0.99 -1.72 18.94
C SER A 81 -0.48 -1.49 18.57
N LYS A 82 -1.37 -1.82 19.48
CA LYS A 82 -2.78 -1.47 19.40
C LYS A 82 -3.05 -0.03 19.81
N ASN A 83 -2.05 0.86 19.65
CA ASN A 83 -2.22 2.26 19.99
C ASN A 83 -3.37 2.85 19.16
N PRO A 84 -4.53 3.17 19.77
CA PRO A 84 -5.70 3.70 19.06
C PRO A 84 -5.40 5.06 18.41
N ASP A 85 -4.41 5.80 18.91
CA ASP A 85 -4.05 7.10 18.37
C ASP A 85 -3.36 7.00 17.01
N LEU A 86 -2.87 5.81 16.62
CA LEU A 86 -2.25 5.60 15.33
C LEU A 86 -3.23 5.88 14.16
N VAL A 87 -4.53 5.64 14.34
CA VAL A 87 -5.55 5.97 13.33
C VAL A 87 -5.68 7.48 13.10
N ASN A 88 -5.30 8.30 14.08
CA ASN A 88 -5.30 9.76 13.99
C ASN A 88 -4.06 10.31 13.25
N PHE A 89 -3.14 9.43 12.82
CA PHE A 89 -1.95 9.81 12.06
C PHE A 89 -2.25 10.16 10.60
N LYS A 90 -3.45 9.92 10.14
CA LYS A 90 -3.88 10.26 8.78
C LYS A 90 -3.62 11.73 8.47
N ASN A 91 -3.01 11.98 7.31
CA ASN A 91 -2.62 13.29 6.79
C ASN A 91 -1.54 14.02 7.59
N LYS A 92 -0.95 13.42 8.61
CA LYS A 92 0.21 14.00 9.31
C LYS A 92 1.48 13.83 8.48
N TYR A 93 2.43 14.73 8.74
CA TYR A 93 3.76 14.67 8.18
C TYR A 93 4.72 14.10 9.23
N VAL A 94 5.62 13.24 8.77
CA VAL A 94 6.65 12.62 9.61
C VAL A 94 8.01 12.80 8.98
N THR A 95 9.02 12.99 9.81
CA THR A 95 10.40 13.07 9.36
C THR A 95 10.96 11.66 9.18
N THR A 96 11.63 11.43 8.05
CA THR A 96 12.31 10.15 7.79
C THR A 96 13.71 10.38 7.23
N LYS A 97 14.55 9.37 7.37
CA LYS A 97 15.81 9.24 6.64
C LYS A 97 15.61 8.16 5.58
N PHE A 98 15.46 8.54 4.32
CA PHE A 98 15.26 7.63 3.19
C PHE A 98 16.51 7.64 2.30
N MET A 99 17.10 6.47 2.06
CA MET A 99 18.37 6.35 1.33
C MET A 99 19.44 7.32 1.82
N GLY A 100 19.60 7.43 3.14
CA GLY A 100 20.56 8.32 3.77
C GLY A 100 20.17 9.81 3.84
N LYS A 101 19.12 10.26 3.14
CA LYS A 101 18.67 11.67 3.12
C LYS A 101 17.50 11.89 4.05
N LYS A 102 17.53 12.99 4.81
CA LYS A 102 16.39 13.43 5.63
C LYS A 102 15.32 14.02 4.71
N VAL A 103 14.11 13.48 4.79
CA VAL A 103 12.92 13.91 4.02
C VAL A 103 11.70 13.97 4.94
N ILE A 104 10.75 14.81 4.58
CA ILE A 104 9.44 14.87 5.24
C ILE A 104 8.45 14.16 4.33
N VAL A 105 7.71 13.21 4.88
CA VAL A 105 6.77 12.36 4.15
C VAL A 105 5.38 12.44 4.77
N LYS A 106 4.35 12.17 3.96
CA LYS A 106 2.96 12.26 4.40
C LYS A 106 2.40 10.88 4.72
N VAL A 107 1.79 10.71 5.88
CA VAL A 107 0.96 9.55 6.20
C VAL A 107 -0.40 9.75 5.54
N LEU A 108 -0.71 8.92 4.53
CA LEU A 108 -1.96 9.03 3.78
C LEU A 108 -3.15 8.52 4.59
N PHE A 109 -2.99 7.34 5.16
CA PHE A 109 -4.00 6.73 6.03
C PHE A 109 -3.37 5.63 6.90
N THR A 110 -4.06 5.28 7.96
CA THR A 110 -3.76 4.14 8.82
C THR A 110 -5.04 3.31 8.96
N SER A 111 -4.91 2.01 8.92
CA SER A 111 -6.02 1.08 9.05
C SER A 111 -5.64 -0.11 9.94
N PRO A 112 -6.61 -0.73 10.62
CA PRO A 112 -6.39 -2.02 11.26
C PRO A 112 -5.86 -3.04 10.23
N PHE A 113 -4.87 -3.83 10.63
CA PHE A 113 -4.28 -4.85 9.79
C PHE A 113 -3.72 -5.98 10.66
N LEU A 114 -4.21 -7.20 10.47
CA LEU A 114 -3.88 -8.34 11.34
C LEU A 114 -4.16 -7.99 12.83
N MET A 115 -3.15 -8.14 13.68
CA MET A 115 -3.26 -7.85 15.12
C MET A 115 -2.88 -6.40 15.50
N GLY A 116 -2.52 -5.57 14.53
CA GLY A 116 -2.06 -4.20 14.73
C GLY A 116 -2.66 -3.23 13.74
N HIS A 117 -1.83 -2.29 13.28
CA HIS A 117 -2.20 -1.27 12.31
C HIS A 117 -1.17 -1.22 11.18
N ARG A 118 -1.63 -0.85 9.98
CA ARG A 118 -0.75 -0.57 8.85
C ARG A 118 -0.97 0.85 8.37
N SER A 119 0.10 1.64 8.35
CA SER A 119 0.12 3.00 7.83
C SER A 119 0.67 3.01 6.41
N THR A 120 0.03 3.76 5.51
CA THR A 120 0.54 4.03 4.17
C THR A 120 1.17 5.40 4.15
N VAL A 121 2.43 5.46 3.76
CA VAL A 121 3.26 6.67 3.77
C VAL A 121 3.67 7.00 2.35
N ASP A 122 3.47 8.25 1.96
CA ASP A 122 3.76 8.77 0.61
C ASP A 122 5.13 9.47 0.59
N LEU A 123 6.06 8.92 -0.18
CA LEU A 123 7.37 9.50 -0.44
C LEU A 123 7.38 10.39 -1.69
N GLY A 124 6.26 10.46 -2.43
CA GLY A 124 6.11 11.33 -3.58
C GLY A 124 6.16 10.64 -4.92
N TRP A 125 6.01 11.47 -5.96
CA TRP A 125 6.01 11.05 -7.36
C TRP A 125 7.35 11.36 -8.02
N MET A 126 7.84 10.43 -8.84
CA MET A 126 9.12 10.58 -9.53
C MET A 126 9.06 9.88 -10.90
N PRO A 127 9.71 10.42 -11.95
CA PRO A 127 9.89 9.72 -13.22
C PRO A 127 10.48 8.32 -12.98
N LYS A 128 10.01 7.33 -13.74
CA LYS A 128 10.42 5.92 -13.59
C LYS A 128 11.94 5.76 -13.65
N GLU A 129 12.61 6.44 -14.57
CA GLU A 129 14.06 6.33 -14.73
C GLU A 129 14.81 6.92 -13.53
N ASP A 130 14.30 8.03 -12.95
CA ASP A 130 14.88 8.62 -11.75
C ASP A 130 14.66 7.72 -10.53
N LEU A 131 13.46 7.09 -10.40
CA LEU A 131 13.20 6.08 -9.37
C LEU A 131 14.19 4.91 -9.48
N LYS A 132 14.36 4.37 -10.68
CA LYS A 132 15.29 3.30 -10.93
C LYS A 132 16.70 3.70 -10.50
N LYS A 133 17.22 4.82 -11.01
CA LYS A 133 18.55 5.34 -10.68
C LYS A 133 18.71 5.60 -9.17
N TYR A 134 17.72 6.17 -8.53
CA TYR A 134 17.76 6.53 -7.12
C TYR A 134 17.75 5.29 -6.21
N LEU A 135 16.84 4.35 -6.45
CA LEU A 135 16.65 3.18 -5.61
C LEU A 135 17.70 2.06 -5.84
N THR A 136 18.44 2.11 -6.96
CA THR A 136 19.53 1.16 -7.24
C THR A 136 20.92 1.72 -6.91
N LYS A 137 20.98 2.94 -6.35
CA LYS A 137 22.26 3.56 -6.01
C LYS A 137 23.05 2.77 -4.97
N ASP A 138 22.38 2.24 -3.98
CA ASP A 138 22.96 1.42 -2.91
C ASP A 138 22.46 -0.03 -3.06
N ASN A 139 23.10 -0.99 -2.43
CA ASN A 139 22.72 -2.40 -2.50
C ASN A 139 21.38 -2.71 -1.83
N VAL A 140 20.95 -1.83 -0.94
CA VAL A 140 19.71 -1.98 -0.14
C VAL A 140 18.99 -0.63 -0.07
N ILE A 141 17.69 -0.65 -0.29
CA ILE A 141 16.83 0.51 -0.04
C ILE A 141 16.55 0.56 1.45
N SER A 142 16.79 1.70 2.10
CA SER A 142 16.62 1.84 3.53
C SER A 142 15.77 3.04 3.90
N MET A 143 15.01 2.90 4.99
CA MET A 143 14.20 3.97 5.57
C MET A 143 14.22 3.89 7.08
N THR A 144 14.31 5.04 7.74
CA THR A 144 14.20 5.17 9.20
C THR A 144 13.31 6.36 9.52
N TYR A 145 12.26 6.14 10.29
CA TYR A 145 11.43 7.20 10.84
C TYR A 145 12.15 7.86 12.00
N LEU A 146 12.12 9.18 12.05
CA LEU A 146 12.84 9.97 13.04
C LEU A 146 11.86 10.75 13.90
N ASP A 147 12.09 10.77 15.19
CA ASP A 147 11.41 11.69 16.09
C ASP A 147 11.71 13.12 15.71
N SER A 148 10.71 13.98 15.79
CA SER A 148 10.82 15.43 15.66
C SER A 148 10.23 16.11 16.90
N GLU A 149 10.37 17.43 17.01
CA GLU A 149 9.74 18.21 18.08
C GLU A 149 8.20 18.07 18.03
N GLU A 150 7.64 18.06 16.84
CA GLU A 150 6.19 18.00 16.62
C GLU A 150 5.62 16.58 16.69
N THR A 151 6.43 15.56 16.38
CA THR A 151 5.95 14.20 16.24
C THR A 151 6.97 13.18 16.75
N LYS A 152 6.59 12.46 17.81
CA LYS A 152 7.37 11.35 18.37
C LYS A 152 6.91 10.05 17.71
N VAL A 153 7.47 9.71 16.54
CA VAL A 153 7.08 8.52 15.77
C VAL A 153 7.33 7.21 16.50
N THR A 154 8.33 7.18 17.43
CA THR A 154 8.62 6.04 18.29
C THR A 154 7.51 5.71 19.29
N GLN A 155 6.56 6.62 19.53
CA GLN A 155 5.37 6.37 20.34
C GLN A 155 4.26 5.62 19.56
N TYR A 156 4.36 5.58 18.23
CA TYR A 156 3.34 5.03 17.34
C TYR A 156 3.80 3.81 16.58
N PHE A 157 5.07 3.75 16.20
CA PHE A 157 5.65 2.65 15.44
C PHE A 157 6.63 1.87 16.31
N ASP A 158 6.37 0.59 16.51
CA ASP A 158 7.21 -0.29 17.33
C ASP A 158 8.60 -0.46 16.71
N ILE A 159 8.65 -0.50 15.38
CA ILE A 159 9.88 -0.60 14.60
C ILE A 159 9.92 0.58 13.63
N THR A 160 10.90 1.44 13.79
CA THR A 160 11.00 2.69 13.04
C THR A 160 11.92 2.60 11.81
N HIS A 161 12.52 1.44 11.55
CA HIS A 161 13.40 1.28 10.40
C HIS A 161 13.04 0.03 9.61
N ASN A 162 13.25 0.07 8.29
CA ASN A 162 13.17 -1.09 7.43
C ASN A 162 14.15 -0.99 6.26
N ASN A 163 14.42 -2.16 5.66
CA ASN A 163 15.22 -2.32 4.47
C ASN A 163 14.47 -3.15 3.44
N TRP A 164 14.74 -2.89 2.17
CA TRP A 164 14.18 -3.62 1.04
C TRP A 164 15.28 -3.93 0.02
N VAL A 165 15.18 -5.11 -0.59
CA VAL A 165 16.11 -5.48 -1.67
C VAL A 165 15.79 -4.67 -2.93
N ASN A 166 16.84 -4.30 -3.68
CA ASN A 166 16.68 -3.66 -4.98
C ASN A 166 16.89 -4.61 -6.16
N VAL A 167 17.30 -5.86 -5.89
CA VAL A 167 17.46 -6.89 -6.93
C VAL A 167 16.12 -7.13 -7.62
N GLY A 168 16.12 -7.02 -8.96
CA GLY A 168 14.88 -7.17 -9.75
C GLY A 168 14.02 -5.90 -9.88
N LEU A 169 14.29 -4.84 -9.13
CA LEU A 169 13.54 -3.58 -9.17
C LEU A 169 13.41 -3.03 -10.61
N GLY A 170 14.50 -2.95 -11.35
CA GLY A 170 14.47 -2.41 -12.72
C GLY A 170 13.47 -3.13 -13.62
N ASN A 171 13.48 -4.45 -13.61
CA ASN A 171 12.55 -5.29 -14.38
C ASN A 171 11.10 -5.10 -13.90
N ALA A 172 10.90 -4.99 -12.58
CA ALA A 172 9.58 -4.77 -12.01
C ALA A 172 9.00 -3.40 -12.40
N LEU A 173 9.80 -2.33 -12.41
CA LEU A 173 9.38 -1.00 -12.85
C LEU A 173 8.99 -1.00 -14.33
N GLU A 174 9.77 -1.65 -15.19
CA GLU A 174 9.45 -1.78 -16.63
C GLU A 174 8.17 -2.57 -16.84
N LYS A 175 8.01 -3.72 -16.17
CA LYS A 175 6.81 -4.54 -16.24
C LYS A 175 5.58 -3.75 -15.77
N ALA A 176 5.66 -3.07 -14.62
CA ALA A 176 4.55 -2.30 -14.06
C ALA A 176 4.15 -1.13 -14.96
N SER A 177 5.12 -0.36 -15.48
CA SER A 177 4.87 0.72 -16.44
C SER A 177 4.21 0.20 -17.73
N SER A 178 4.72 -0.91 -18.28
CA SER A 178 4.13 -1.56 -19.46
C SER A 178 2.69 -2.04 -19.24
N MET A 179 2.41 -2.67 -18.09
CA MET A 179 1.06 -3.09 -17.71
C MET A 179 0.13 -1.89 -17.52
N CYS A 180 0.62 -0.80 -16.92
CA CYS A 180 -0.12 0.44 -16.74
C CYS A 180 -0.56 1.05 -18.07
N LYS A 181 0.27 1.01 -19.12
CA LYS A 181 -0.05 1.51 -20.47
C LYS A 181 -1.18 0.72 -21.15
N LYS A 182 -1.51 -0.45 -20.64
CA LYS A 182 -2.59 -1.31 -21.15
C LYS A 182 -3.92 -1.16 -20.37
N LEU A 183 -3.94 -0.34 -19.31
CA LEU A 183 -5.16 -0.02 -18.57
C LEU A 183 -6.07 0.90 -19.40
#